data_9594a0e431045d8273f9223b8f6c2f4b
#
_entry.id   9594a0e431045d8273f9223b8f6c2f4b
#
_cell.length_a   1.000
_cell.length_b   1.000
_cell.length_c   1.000
_cell.angle_alpha   90.00
_cell.angle_beta   90.00
_cell.angle_gamma   90.00
#
_symmetry.space_group_name_H-M   'P 1'
#
loop_
_entity.id
_entity.type
_entity.pdbx_description
1 polymer ?
#
loop_
_entity_poly.entity_id
_entity_poly.type
_entity_poly.pdbx_seq_one_letter_code
_entity_poly.pdbx_strand_id
1 'polypeptide(L)' 'KACNVFGKIKFVEYGEDYKVKFVDYGEDLKIKYVKYGEDKIGKWKAVDYGEDYKLKVVKYGEDFKAKEVDYGEGCN' A
#
# COMPACT_ATOMS: atom_id res chain seq x y z
N LYS A 1 -5.96 6.99 -8.09
CA LYS A 1 -6.22 5.60 -7.84
C LYS A 1 -5.19 5.00 -6.92
N ALA A 2 -4.74 3.77 -7.23
CA ALA A 2 -3.75 3.11 -6.40
C ALA A 2 -2.46 3.91 -6.28
N CYS A 3 -2.11 4.65 -7.32
CA CYS A 3 -0.89 5.47 -7.31
C CYS A 3 -0.88 6.50 -6.21
N ASN A 4 -2.05 6.94 -5.79
CA ASN A 4 -2.16 7.97 -4.76
C ASN A 4 -2.15 7.39 -3.35
N VAL A 5 -2.12 6.06 -3.21
CA VAL A 5 -2.10 5.41 -1.91
C VAL A 5 -0.65 5.23 -1.50
N PHE A 6 -0.09 6.22 -0.84
CA PHE A 6 1.26 6.16 -0.30
C PHE A 6 1.30 6.99 0.96
N GLY A 7 2.40 6.88 1.69
CA GLY A 7 2.56 7.62 2.93
C GLY A 7 2.44 6.69 4.12
N LYS A 8 1.80 7.17 5.16
CA LYS A 8 1.63 6.40 6.39
C LYS A 8 0.44 5.48 6.25
N ILE A 9 0.68 4.19 6.41
CA ILE A 9 -0.31 3.15 6.17
C ILE A 9 -0.56 2.39 7.46
N LYS A 10 -1.82 2.26 7.82
CA LYS A 10 -2.24 1.41 8.93
C LYS A 10 -3.04 0.25 8.38
N PHE A 11 -2.64 -0.97 8.72
CA PHE A 11 -3.39 -2.15 8.31
C PHE A 11 -4.43 -2.46 9.37
N VAL A 12 -5.67 -2.65 8.93
CA VAL A 12 -6.81 -2.82 9.82
C VAL A 12 -7.64 -4.01 9.38
N GLU A 13 -8.46 -4.52 10.30
CA GLU A 13 -9.43 -5.57 10.00
C GLU A 13 -10.76 -4.98 9.56
N TYR A 14 -11.07 -3.78 10.06
CA TYR A 14 -12.36 -3.12 9.81
C TYR A 14 -12.11 -1.63 9.64
N GLY A 15 -13.01 -0.99 8.92
CA GLY A 15 -12.92 0.45 8.75
C GLY A 15 -11.87 0.89 7.76
N GLU A 16 -11.53 0.02 6.81
CA GLU A 16 -10.50 0.31 5.84
C GLU A 16 -10.97 1.37 4.84
N ASP A 17 -10.00 2.11 4.31
CA ASP A 17 -10.25 3.02 3.19
C ASP A 17 -10.22 2.24 1.87
N TYR A 18 -9.33 1.25 1.77
CA TYR A 18 -9.17 0.41 0.58
C TYR A 18 -8.81 -0.99 0.98
N LYS A 19 -9.13 -1.94 0.10
CA LYS A 19 -8.72 -3.33 0.22
C LYS A 19 -7.58 -3.58 -0.74
N VAL A 20 -6.51 -4.19 -0.24
CA VAL A 20 -5.31 -4.44 -1.04
C VAL A 20 -5.02 -5.93 -1.08
N LYS A 21 -4.64 -6.42 -2.24
CA LYS A 21 -4.16 -7.79 -2.41
C LYS A 21 -2.69 -7.74 -2.80
N PHE A 22 -1.86 -8.46 -2.05
CA PHE A 22 -0.44 -8.55 -2.40
C PHE A 22 -0.24 -9.69 -3.38
N VAL A 23 0.49 -9.40 -4.45
CA VAL A 23 0.69 -10.36 -5.53
C VAL A 23 2.16 -10.33 -5.95
N ASP A 24 2.56 -11.40 -6.66
CA ASP A 24 3.89 -11.45 -7.27
C ASP A 24 3.87 -10.97 -8.71
N TYR A 25 2.72 -11.01 -9.33
CA TYR A 25 2.54 -10.63 -10.74
C TYR A 25 1.23 -9.91 -10.91
N GLY A 26 1.17 -9.04 -11.92
CA GLY A 26 -0.06 -8.35 -12.25
C GLY A 26 -0.41 -7.23 -11.29
N GLU A 27 0.58 -6.67 -10.65
CA GLU A 27 0.35 -5.61 -9.67
C GLU A 27 -0.04 -4.30 -10.35
N ASP A 28 -0.82 -3.49 -9.61
CA ASP A 28 -1.14 -2.13 -10.03
C ASP A 28 -0.10 -1.16 -9.50
N LEU A 29 0.51 -1.50 -8.37
CA LEU A 29 1.42 -0.63 -7.65
C LEU A 29 2.54 -1.46 -7.05
N LYS A 30 3.77 -1.01 -7.23
CA LYS A 30 4.92 -1.59 -6.55
C LYS A 30 5.21 -0.74 -5.34
N ILE A 31 5.27 -1.35 -4.16
CA ILE A 31 5.47 -0.62 -2.92
C ILE A 31 6.75 -1.06 -2.24
N LYS A 32 7.34 -0.13 -1.54
CA LYS A 32 8.51 -0.36 -0.71
C LYS A 32 8.21 0.20 0.67
N TYR A 33 8.45 -0.61 1.69
CA TYR A 33 8.29 -0.15 3.06
C TYR A 33 9.50 0.68 3.44
N VAL A 34 9.26 1.86 3.99
CA VAL A 34 10.33 2.79 4.36
C VAL A 34 10.09 3.29 5.78
N LYS A 35 11.16 3.77 6.41
CA LYS A 35 11.05 4.42 7.72
C LYS A 35 10.95 5.92 7.57
N TYR A 36 11.47 6.44 6.47
CA TYR A 36 11.48 7.87 6.17
C TYR A 36 11.23 8.05 4.70
N GLY A 37 10.74 9.23 4.33
CA GLY A 37 10.53 9.56 2.93
C GLY A 37 9.31 8.91 2.34
N GLU A 38 8.30 8.67 3.16
CA GLU A 38 7.08 8.01 2.73
C GLU A 38 6.16 8.90 1.91
N ASP A 39 6.57 10.13 1.63
CA ASP A 39 5.74 11.10 0.92
C ASP A 39 5.89 10.99 -0.60
N LYS A 40 6.24 9.83 -1.11
CA LYS A 40 6.42 9.60 -2.54
C LYS A 40 5.66 8.35 -2.96
N ILE A 41 5.23 8.33 -4.22
CA ILE A 41 4.46 7.22 -4.77
C ILE A 41 5.23 5.92 -4.56
N GLY A 42 4.52 4.92 -4.06
CA GLY A 42 5.09 3.60 -3.85
C GLY A 42 5.79 3.42 -2.53
N LYS A 43 5.97 4.47 -1.75
CA LYS A 43 6.65 4.35 -0.46
C LYS A 43 5.60 4.34 0.65
N TRP A 44 5.62 3.26 1.41
CA TRP A 44 4.67 3.05 2.51
C TRP A 44 5.41 2.96 3.82
N LYS A 45 4.94 3.68 4.81
CA LYS A 45 5.43 3.56 6.17
C LYS A 45 4.33 2.97 7.03
N ALA A 46 4.57 1.79 7.57
CA ALA A 46 3.57 1.13 8.42
C ALA A 46 3.54 1.82 9.79
N VAL A 47 2.36 2.24 10.21
CA VAL A 47 2.20 2.95 11.48
C VAL A 47 0.99 2.41 12.22
N ASP A 48 0.95 2.68 13.52
CA ASP A 48 -0.22 2.37 14.35
C ASP A 48 -1.10 3.58 14.53
N TYR A 49 -0.54 4.77 14.39
CA TYR A 49 -1.26 6.03 14.60
C TYR A 49 -0.81 7.04 13.56
N GLY A 50 -1.70 7.97 13.28
CA GLY A 50 -1.39 9.07 12.38
C GLY A 50 -1.31 8.65 10.93
N GLU A 51 -2.06 7.63 10.57
CA GLU A 51 -2.03 7.09 9.21
C GLU A 51 -2.68 8.05 8.22
N ASP A 52 -2.20 7.95 6.96
CA ASP A 52 -2.84 8.64 5.85
C ASP A 52 -3.94 7.77 5.26
N TYR A 53 -3.75 6.46 5.29
CA TYR A 53 -4.72 5.49 4.77
C TYR A 53 -4.79 4.27 5.66
N LYS A 54 -5.99 3.70 5.75
CA LYS A 54 -6.23 2.42 6.40
C LYS A 54 -6.47 1.40 5.32
N LEU A 55 -5.69 0.32 5.34
CA LEU A 55 -5.80 -0.73 4.33
C LEU A 55 -6.12 -2.06 4.97
N LYS A 56 -6.93 -2.84 4.28
CA LYS A 56 -7.23 -4.20 4.68
C LYS A 56 -6.64 -5.14 3.64
N VAL A 57 -5.87 -6.13 4.10
CA VAL A 57 -5.29 -7.13 3.20
C VAL A 57 -6.32 -8.20 2.95
N VAL A 58 -6.61 -8.47 1.69
CA VAL A 58 -7.61 -9.45 1.31
C VAL A 58 -7.06 -10.37 0.23
N LYS A 59 -7.71 -11.52 0.07
CA LYS A 59 -7.40 -12.46 -1.02
C LYS A 59 -8.32 -12.24 -2.20
N TYR A 60 -9.50 -11.70 -1.96
CA TYR A 60 -10.52 -11.48 -2.99
C TYR A 60 -11.21 -10.17 -2.71
N GLY A 61 -11.74 -9.58 -3.76
CA GLY A 61 -12.50 -8.35 -3.62
C GLY A 61 -11.63 -7.13 -3.39
N GLU A 62 -10.38 -7.18 -3.85
CA GLU A 62 -9.45 -6.07 -3.65
C GLU A 62 -9.82 -4.86 -4.48
N ASP A 63 -9.44 -3.69 -3.97
CA ASP A 63 -9.55 -2.45 -4.73
C ASP A 63 -8.35 -2.28 -5.63
N PHE A 64 -7.18 -2.77 -5.22
CA PHE A 64 -5.98 -2.75 -6.06
C PHE A 64 -5.03 -3.85 -5.61
N LYS A 65 -4.08 -4.16 -6.50
CA LYS A 65 -3.05 -5.17 -6.25
C LYS A 65 -1.71 -4.49 -6.06
N ALA A 66 -0.99 -4.91 -5.04
CA ALA A 66 0.32 -4.34 -4.71
C ALA A 66 1.37 -5.43 -4.69
N LYS A 67 2.58 -5.06 -5.07
CA LYS A 67 3.73 -5.95 -5.00
C LYS A 67 4.80 -5.26 -4.17
N GLU A 68 5.31 -5.96 -3.18
CA GLU A 68 6.40 -5.43 -2.35
C GLU A 68 7.72 -5.64 -3.09
N VAL A 69 8.51 -4.58 -3.20
CA VAL A 69 9.78 -4.60 -3.91
C VAL A 69 10.83 -3.89 -3.08
N ASP A 70 12.11 -4.20 -3.38
CA ASP A 70 13.23 -3.49 -2.77
C ASP A 70 13.64 -2.30 -3.63
N TYR A 71 13.41 -2.40 -4.92
CA TYR A 71 13.77 -1.35 -5.88
C TYR A 71 12.66 -1.23 -6.91
N GLY A 72 12.56 -0.05 -7.48
CA GLY A 72 11.60 0.19 -8.55
C GLY A 72 10.18 0.36 -8.08
N GLU A 73 10.01 0.84 -6.85
CA GLU A 73 8.67 1.12 -6.34
C GLU A 73 8.03 2.23 -7.15
N GLY A 74 6.71 2.19 -7.22
CA GLY A 74 5.96 3.19 -7.95
C GLY A 74 4.79 2.58 -8.67
N CYS A 75 4.14 3.41 -9.45
CA CYS A 75 2.95 3.01 -10.18
C CYS A 75 3.33 2.35 -11.50
N ASN A 76 2.57 1.35 -11.88
CA ASN A 76 2.74 0.73 -13.20
C ASN A 76 2.02 1.54 -14.28
#